data_2f309b66ee73a4c07af4246cead76261
#
_entry.id   2f309b66ee73a4c07af4246cead76261
#
_cell.length_a   1.000
_cell.length_b   1.000
_cell.length_c   1.000
_cell.angle_alpha   90.00
_cell.angle_beta   90.00
_cell.angle_gamma   90.00
#
_symmetry.space_group_name_H-M   'P 1'
#
loop_
_entity.id
_entity.type
_entity.pdbx_description
1 polymer ?
#
loop_
_entity_poly.entity_id
_entity_poly.type
_entity_poly.pdbx_seq_one_letter_code
_entity_poly.pdbx_strand_id
1 'polypeptide(L)'
;MDYIIRDAKKNDMKSVLKLIQELALFEREPDEVIITEDQLIKDGFYGHPKFKCFVAEIESEVVGIALLYPRYSTWKGHAMHLEDLIVTEKHRGKGIGFALFSKFIKRF
;
A
#
# COMPACT_ATOMS: atom_id res chain seq x y z
N MET A 1 -16.87 -5.36 -12.89
CA MET A 1 -16.34 -6.05 -11.72
C MET A 1 -16.13 -5.05 -10.61
N ASP A 2 -16.76 -5.30 -9.48
CA ASP A 2 -16.75 -4.35 -8.39
C ASP A 2 -15.55 -4.56 -7.48
N TYR A 3 -15.01 -3.46 -7.01
CA TYR A 3 -13.93 -3.48 -6.03
C TYR A 3 -14.30 -2.56 -4.87
N ILE A 4 -13.67 -2.80 -3.71
CA ILE A 4 -13.80 -1.91 -2.56
C ILE A 4 -12.42 -1.44 -2.14
N ILE A 5 -12.37 -0.22 -1.61
CA ILE A 5 -11.16 0.35 -1.04
C ILE A 5 -11.39 0.43 0.47
N ARG A 6 -10.47 -0.13 1.23
CA ARG A 6 -10.59 -0.16 2.69
C ARG A 6 -9.23 -0.06 3.35
N ASP A 7 -9.23 0.18 4.65
CA ASP A 7 -8.00 0.13 5.44
C ASP A 7 -7.46 -1.30 5.46
N ALA A 8 -6.15 -1.43 5.39
CA ALA A 8 -5.52 -2.73 5.50
C ALA A 8 -5.61 -3.27 6.93
N LYS A 9 -5.62 -4.58 7.05
CA LYS A 9 -5.61 -5.30 8.32
C LYS A 9 -4.32 -6.11 8.40
N LYS A 10 -4.01 -6.61 9.60
CA LYS A 10 -2.81 -7.44 9.80
C LYS A 10 -2.76 -8.61 8.82
N ASN A 11 -3.88 -9.28 8.62
CA ASN A 11 -3.92 -10.45 7.76
C ASN A 11 -3.86 -10.11 6.26
N ASP A 12 -3.84 -8.85 5.90
CA ASP A 12 -3.60 -8.43 4.52
C ASP A 12 -2.11 -8.35 4.20
N MET A 13 -1.23 -8.37 5.21
CA MET A 13 0.18 -8.07 4.99
C MET A 13 0.90 -9.07 4.09
N LYS A 14 0.44 -10.30 4.05
CA LYS A 14 0.99 -11.27 3.10
C LYS A 14 0.74 -10.82 1.65
N SER A 15 -0.49 -10.39 1.37
CA SER A 15 -0.85 -9.89 0.04
C SER A 15 -0.17 -8.57 -0.28
N VAL A 16 -0.05 -7.70 0.73
CA VAL A 16 0.65 -6.42 0.58
C VAL A 16 2.11 -6.66 0.20
N LEU A 17 2.77 -7.58 0.88
CA LEU A 17 4.16 -7.92 0.57
C LEU A 17 4.30 -8.43 -0.87
N LYS A 18 3.37 -9.28 -1.31
CA LYS A 18 3.38 -9.77 -2.69
C LYS A 18 3.30 -8.64 -3.70
N LEU A 19 2.46 -7.65 -3.43
CA LEU A 19 2.30 -6.50 -4.32
C LEU A 19 3.56 -5.62 -4.31
N ILE A 20 4.19 -5.44 -3.15
CA ILE A 20 5.46 -4.72 -3.05
C ILE A 20 6.53 -5.44 -3.88
N GLN A 21 6.59 -6.77 -3.80
CA GLN A 21 7.52 -7.57 -4.57
C GLN A 21 7.24 -7.46 -6.08
N GLU A 22 5.96 -7.44 -6.46
CA GLU A 22 5.57 -7.25 -7.85
C GLU A 22 6.04 -5.90 -8.38
N LEU A 23 5.87 -4.84 -7.58
CA LEU A 23 6.33 -3.50 -7.95
C LEU A 23 7.84 -3.47 -8.11
N ALA A 24 8.57 -4.08 -7.18
CA ALA A 24 10.03 -4.13 -7.25
C ALA A 24 10.51 -4.88 -8.50
N LEU A 25 9.82 -5.96 -8.85
CA LEU A 25 10.15 -6.71 -10.07
C LEU A 25 9.91 -5.86 -11.30
N PHE A 26 8.80 -5.14 -11.33
CA PHE A 26 8.48 -4.23 -12.43
C PHE A 26 9.54 -3.14 -12.58
N GLU A 27 10.06 -2.65 -11.46
CA GLU A 27 11.11 -1.63 -11.46
C GLU A 27 12.51 -2.20 -11.60
N ARG A 28 12.61 -3.52 -11.81
CA ARG A 28 13.88 -4.25 -11.99
C ARG A 28 14.81 -4.20 -10.77
N GLU A 29 14.20 -4.13 -9.58
CA GLU A 29 14.93 -4.09 -8.31
C GLU A 29 14.39 -5.14 -7.33
N PRO A 30 14.21 -6.42 -7.78
CA PRO A 30 13.57 -7.43 -6.91
C PRO A 30 14.38 -7.75 -5.66
N ASP A 31 15.70 -7.58 -5.70
CA ASP A 31 16.56 -7.91 -4.56
C ASP A 31 16.56 -6.84 -3.48
N GLU A 32 15.95 -5.68 -3.75
CA GLU A 32 15.87 -4.59 -2.77
C GLU A 32 14.79 -4.82 -1.72
N VAL A 33 13.85 -5.73 -1.97
CA VAL A 33 12.78 -6.00 -1.01
C VAL A 33 13.25 -7.05 -0.03
N ILE A 34 13.72 -6.60 1.13
CA ILE A 34 14.19 -7.47 2.20
C ILE A 34 13.23 -7.55 3.37
N ILE A 35 12.21 -6.70 3.37
CA ILE A 35 11.22 -6.67 4.45
C ILE A 35 10.37 -7.95 4.42
N THR A 36 9.91 -8.38 5.59
CA THR A 36 9.12 -9.58 5.73
C THR A 36 7.68 -9.25 6.10
N GLU A 37 6.79 -10.23 5.96
CA GLU A 37 5.40 -10.09 6.40
C GLU A 37 5.34 -9.74 7.89
N ASP A 38 6.13 -10.43 8.72
CA ASP A 38 6.16 -10.16 10.17
C ASP A 38 6.60 -8.74 10.47
N GLN A 39 7.57 -8.22 9.72
CA GLN A 39 8.04 -6.86 9.92
C GLN A 39 6.95 -5.84 9.54
N LEU A 40 6.22 -6.10 8.46
CA LEU A 40 5.10 -5.23 8.07
C LEU A 40 4.01 -5.22 9.13
N ILE A 41 3.70 -6.38 9.70
CA ILE A 41 2.69 -6.46 10.76
C ILE A 41 3.15 -5.66 11.97
N LYS A 42 4.39 -5.85 12.38
CA LYS A 42 4.95 -5.17 13.54
C LYS A 42 4.95 -3.65 13.34
N ASP A 43 5.42 -3.19 12.19
CA ASP A 43 5.58 -1.76 11.94
C ASP A 43 4.26 -1.06 11.68
N GLY A 44 3.28 -1.74 11.15
CA GLY A 44 2.01 -1.13 10.76
C GLY A 44 0.91 -1.22 11.80
N PHE A 45 1.00 -2.18 12.74
CA PHE A 45 -0.14 -2.49 13.59
C PHE A 45 0.15 -2.52 15.09
N TYR A 46 1.40 -2.45 15.49
CA TYR A 46 1.76 -2.47 16.92
C TYR A 46 2.48 -1.19 17.32
N GLY A 47 2.25 -0.76 18.57
CA GLY A 47 2.84 0.46 19.09
C GLY A 47 2.37 1.68 18.32
N HIS A 48 3.32 2.49 17.87
CA HIS A 48 3.03 3.62 16.98
C HIS A 48 3.18 3.14 15.53
N PRO A 49 2.08 2.98 14.81
CA PRO A 49 2.16 2.52 13.41
C PRO A 49 3.07 3.43 12.58
N LYS A 50 4.01 2.83 11.88
CA LYS A 50 4.98 3.57 11.07
C LYS A 50 4.49 3.86 9.67
N PHE A 51 3.38 3.22 9.28
CA PHE A 51 2.78 3.46 7.97
C PHE A 51 1.28 3.27 8.05
N LYS A 52 0.59 3.77 7.04
CA LYS A 52 -0.83 3.57 6.81
C LYS A 52 -0.96 2.87 5.47
N CYS A 53 -1.90 1.95 5.36
CA CYS A 53 -2.09 1.23 4.12
C CYS A 53 -3.57 1.10 3.79
N PHE A 54 -3.92 1.44 2.55
CA PHE A 54 -5.24 1.14 1.99
C PHE A 54 -5.08 0.00 1.00
N VAL A 55 -6.08 -0.87 0.95
CA VAL A 55 -6.09 -1.97 -0.01
C VAL A 55 -7.32 -1.90 -0.89
N ALA A 56 -7.17 -2.37 -2.11
CA ALA A 56 -8.29 -2.59 -3.01
C ALA A 56 -8.56 -4.09 -3.05
N GLU A 57 -9.82 -4.47 -2.88
CA GLU A 57 -10.22 -5.86 -2.77
C GLU A 57 -11.27 -6.19 -3.82
N ILE A 58 -11.08 -7.30 -4.53
CA ILE A 58 -12.04 -7.87 -5.46
C ILE A 58 -12.29 -9.30 -5.03
N GLU A 59 -13.55 -9.62 -4.73
CA GLU A 59 -13.94 -10.99 -4.34
C GLU A 59 -13.02 -11.56 -3.26
N SER A 60 -12.80 -10.79 -2.22
CA SER A 60 -11.98 -11.16 -1.05
C SER A 60 -10.48 -11.29 -1.35
N GLU A 61 -10.04 -10.86 -2.52
CA GLU A 61 -8.62 -10.87 -2.88
C GLU A 61 -8.10 -9.45 -2.93
N VAL A 62 -6.97 -9.18 -2.27
CA VAL A 62 -6.31 -7.88 -2.33
C VAL A 62 -5.56 -7.78 -3.65
N VAL A 63 -5.96 -6.82 -4.48
CA VAL A 63 -5.41 -6.64 -5.83
C VAL A 63 -4.65 -5.34 -6.01
N GLY A 64 -4.69 -4.46 -5.02
CA GLY A 64 -3.96 -3.20 -5.09
C GLY A 64 -3.74 -2.62 -3.71
N ILE A 65 -2.75 -1.75 -3.60
CA ILE A 65 -2.43 -1.08 -2.35
C ILE A 65 -2.01 0.37 -2.58
N ALA A 66 -2.24 1.19 -1.56
CA ALA A 66 -1.58 2.48 -1.40
C ALA A 66 -0.97 2.46 0.00
N LEU A 67 0.35 2.53 0.08
CA LEU A 67 1.07 2.52 1.34
C LEU A 67 1.74 3.87 1.53
N LEU A 68 1.50 4.48 2.69
CA LEU A 68 1.96 5.83 2.98
C LEU A 68 2.54 5.87 4.38
N TYR A 69 3.41 6.85 4.63
CA TYR A 69 4.02 6.99 5.94
C TYR A 69 4.12 8.46 6.33
N PRO A 70 4.12 8.75 7.64
CA PRO A 70 4.29 10.13 8.10
C PRO A 70 5.72 10.59 7.86
N ARG A 71 5.84 11.79 7.32
CA ARG A 71 7.13 12.38 6.99
C ARG A 71 7.15 13.82 7.51
N TYR A 72 8.29 14.26 8.00
CA TYR A 72 8.45 15.64 8.43
C TYR A 72 9.05 16.46 7.30
N SER A 73 8.35 17.54 6.92
CA SER A 73 8.85 18.49 5.95
C SER A 73 9.29 19.75 6.70
N THR A 74 10.51 20.22 6.45
CA THR A 74 10.97 21.45 7.06
C THR A 74 10.22 22.68 6.54
N TRP A 75 9.49 22.52 5.45
CA TRP A 75 8.70 23.61 4.87
C TRP A 75 7.26 23.61 5.34
N LYS A 76 6.68 22.42 5.57
CA LYS A 76 5.25 22.27 5.83
C LYS A 76 4.92 21.55 7.15
N GLY A 77 5.94 21.07 7.86
CA GLY A 77 5.71 20.29 9.06
C GLY A 77 5.37 18.83 8.75
N HIS A 78 4.47 18.27 9.54
CA HIS A 78 4.05 16.88 9.32
C HIS A 78 3.27 16.72 8.04
N ALA A 79 3.57 15.65 7.29
CA ALA A 79 2.88 15.33 6.05
C ALA A 79 2.86 13.82 5.88
N MET A 80 1.88 13.33 5.11
CA MET A 80 1.85 11.93 4.72
C MET A 80 2.47 11.80 3.34
N HIS A 81 3.39 10.85 3.20
CA HIS A 81 4.09 10.58 1.96
C HIS A 81 3.61 9.26 1.38
N LEU A 82 3.22 9.28 0.11
CA LEU A 82 2.84 8.05 -0.59
C LEU A 82 4.10 7.32 -1.03
N GLU A 83 4.35 6.15 -0.44
CA GLU A 83 5.52 5.36 -0.76
C GLU A 83 5.28 4.41 -1.94
N ASP A 84 4.19 3.65 -1.87
CA ASP A 84 3.88 2.65 -2.89
C ASP A 84 2.43 2.78 -3.34
N LEU A 85 2.23 2.72 -4.65
CA LEU A 85 0.91 2.67 -5.25
C LEU A 85 0.99 1.63 -6.36
N ILE A 86 0.35 0.48 -6.16
CA ILE A 86 0.40 -0.59 -7.16
C ILE A 86 -0.92 -1.34 -7.23
N VAL A 87 -1.28 -1.70 -8.46
CA VAL A 87 -2.39 -2.63 -8.74
C VAL A 87 -1.78 -3.79 -9.51
N THR A 88 -2.12 -5.01 -9.10
CA THR A 88 -1.59 -6.19 -9.78
C THR A 88 -1.93 -6.17 -11.27
N GLU A 89 -1.06 -6.72 -12.09
CA GLU A 89 -1.10 -6.59 -13.55
C GLU A 89 -2.45 -6.92 -14.16
N LYS A 90 -3.06 -8.04 -13.75
CA LYS A 90 -4.33 -8.47 -14.37
C LYS A 90 -5.52 -7.57 -14.07
N HIS A 91 -5.38 -6.67 -13.09
CA HIS A 91 -6.46 -5.75 -12.70
C HIS A 91 -6.16 -4.29 -13.02
N ARG A 92 -5.12 -4.03 -13.81
CA ARG A 92 -4.81 -2.66 -14.23
C ARG A 92 -5.79 -2.20 -15.31
N GLY A 93 -5.90 -0.87 -15.44
CA GLY A 93 -6.77 -0.27 -16.45
C GLY A 93 -8.24 -0.21 -16.04
N LYS A 94 -8.56 -0.43 -14.77
CA LYS A 94 -9.94 -0.41 -14.26
C LYS A 94 -10.23 0.76 -13.32
N GLY A 95 -9.28 1.68 -13.18
CA GLY A 95 -9.45 2.84 -12.31
C GLY A 95 -9.14 2.58 -10.83
N ILE A 96 -8.62 1.40 -10.49
CA ILE A 96 -8.35 1.04 -9.10
C ILE A 96 -7.21 1.88 -8.51
N GLY A 97 -6.14 2.07 -9.29
CA GLY A 97 -5.02 2.91 -8.85
C GLY A 97 -5.46 4.34 -8.59
N PHE A 98 -6.30 4.88 -9.47
CA PHE A 98 -6.86 6.22 -9.28
C PHE A 98 -7.72 6.29 -8.01
N ALA A 99 -8.52 5.26 -7.76
CA ALA A 99 -9.37 5.21 -6.56
C ALA A 99 -8.54 5.16 -5.28
N LEU A 100 -7.47 4.38 -5.27
CA LEU A 100 -6.54 4.32 -4.14
C LEU A 100 -5.88 5.68 -3.90
N PHE A 101 -5.40 6.31 -4.96
CA PHE A 101 -4.78 7.63 -4.87
C PHE A 101 -5.78 8.68 -4.39
N SER A 102 -7.01 8.62 -4.88
CA SER A 102 -8.05 9.57 -4.48
C SER A 102 -8.37 9.45 -3.00
N LYS A 103 -8.37 8.24 -2.47
CA LYS A 103 -8.59 8.03 -1.04
C LYS A 103 -7.45 8.64 -0.21
N PHE A 104 -6.22 8.51 -0.68
CA PHE A 104 -5.08 9.17 -0.04
C PHE A 104 -5.26 10.69 -0.02
N ILE A 105 -5.61 11.29 -1.15
CA ILE A 105 -5.78 12.74 -1.25
C ILE A 105 -6.90 13.23 -0.34
N LYS A 106 -8.04 12.53 -0.29
CA LYS A 106 -9.17 12.94 0.54
C LYS A 106 -8.90 12.80 2.03
N ARG A 107 -8.05 11.85 2.42
CA ARG A 107 -7.76 11.57 3.82
C ARG A 107 -6.67 12.49 4.36
N PHE A 108 -5.71 12.83 3.54
CA PHE A 108 -4.54 13.59 3.91
C PHE A 108 -4.26 14.73 2.94
#